data_0583bd3bdf7c3453de8d0c72c43a2b71
#
_entry.id   0583bd3bdf7c3453de8d0c72c43a2b71
#
_cell.length_a   1.000
_cell.length_b   1.000
_cell.length_c   1.000
_cell.angle_alpha   90.00
_cell.angle_beta   90.00
_cell.angle_gamma   90.00
#
_symmetry.space_group_name_H-M   'P 1'
#
loop_
_entity.id
_entity.type
_entity.pdbx_description
1 polymer ?
#
loop_
_entity_poly.entity_id
_entity_poly.type
_entity_poly.pdbx_seq_one_letter_code
_entity_poly.pdbx_strand_id
1 'polypeptide(L)'
;MTAHTLIRRFSALAALLALTLAASAQTPATKSFNVPADLATNAIKAFSGQSGVEVLMPTDAVKGVRTHAVAGEMTPRAALEKMVAGTGLTVIQDEKTGALGLRADPAAAKNAD
;
A
#
# COMPACT_ATOMS: atom_id res chain seq x y z
N MET A 1 -16.18 36.24 -41.97
CA MET A 1 -14.76 36.24 -41.70
C MET A 1 -14.40 36.05 -40.23
N THR A 2 -15.36 36.18 -39.34
CA THR A 2 -15.13 35.98 -37.90
C THR A 2 -15.24 34.51 -37.47
N ALA A 3 -15.78 33.64 -38.32
CA ALA A 3 -15.96 32.20 -37.98
C ALA A 3 -14.67 31.40 -37.93
N HIS A 4 -13.65 31.81 -38.69
CA HIS A 4 -12.37 31.09 -38.75
C HIS A 4 -11.51 31.32 -37.50
N THR A 5 -11.70 32.40 -36.78
CA THR A 5 -10.93 32.69 -35.58
C THR A 5 -11.45 31.91 -34.36
N LEU A 6 -12.73 31.52 -34.36
CA LEU A 6 -13.34 30.75 -33.28
C LEU A 6 -12.94 29.28 -33.31
N ILE A 7 -12.75 28.72 -34.50
CA ILE A 7 -12.40 27.29 -34.67
C ILE A 7 -10.96 27.01 -34.20
N ARG A 8 -10.07 27.99 -34.35
CA ARG A 8 -8.67 27.81 -33.89
C ARG A 8 -8.50 27.81 -32.38
N ARG A 9 -9.44 28.42 -31.67
CA ARG A 9 -9.38 28.48 -30.20
C ARG A 9 -9.85 27.19 -29.55
N PHE A 10 -10.71 26.43 -30.20
CA PHE A 10 -11.20 25.14 -29.67
C PHE A 10 -10.19 24.02 -29.81
N SER A 11 -9.32 24.08 -30.82
CA SER A 11 -8.32 23.04 -31.04
C SER A 11 -7.19 23.07 -30.00
N ALA A 12 -6.90 24.21 -29.41
CA ALA A 12 -5.84 24.34 -28.42
C ALA A 12 -6.27 23.83 -27.03
N LEU A 13 -7.56 23.84 -26.74
CA LEU A 13 -8.08 23.36 -25.46
C LEU A 13 -8.16 21.84 -25.37
N ALA A 14 -8.38 21.17 -26.49
CA ALA A 14 -8.47 19.71 -26.53
C ALA A 14 -7.09 19.03 -26.32
N ALA A 15 -6.01 19.70 -26.71
CA ALA A 15 -4.67 19.15 -26.56
C ALA A 15 -4.16 19.21 -25.11
N LEU A 16 -4.65 20.14 -24.31
CA LEU A 16 -4.21 20.27 -22.92
C LEU A 16 -4.84 19.22 -21.98
N LEU A 17 -6.02 18.72 -22.31
CA LEU A 17 -6.71 17.73 -21.51
C LEU A 17 -6.08 16.34 -21.59
N ALA A 18 -5.40 16.04 -22.71
CA ALA A 18 -4.79 14.72 -22.91
C ALA A 18 -3.51 14.54 -22.10
N LEU A 19 -2.84 15.62 -21.73
CA LEU A 19 -1.57 15.56 -20.98
C LEU A 19 -1.78 15.34 -19.46
N THR A 20 -2.94 15.66 -18.94
CA THR A 20 -3.20 15.52 -17.49
C THR A 20 -3.54 14.10 -17.07
N LEU A 21 -4.00 13.26 -17.99
CA LEU A 21 -4.35 11.86 -17.70
C LEU A 21 -3.14 10.94 -17.56
N ALA A 22 -2.02 11.27 -18.20
CA ALA A 22 -0.82 10.44 -18.16
C ALA A 22 -0.05 10.55 -16.83
N ALA A 23 -0.21 11.65 -16.09
CA ALA A 23 0.53 11.89 -14.86
C ALA A 23 -0.08 11.19 -13.64
N SER A 24 -1.35 10.80 -13.69
CA SER A 24 -2.03 10.18 -12.54
C SER A 24 -1.85 8.67 -12.45
N ALA A 25 -1.28 8.03 -13.48
CA ALA A 25 -1.14 6.57 -13.54
C ALA A 25 0.06 6.03 -12.76
N GLN A 26 0.96 6.88 -12.27
CA GLN A 26 2.23 6.46 -11.68
C GLN A 26 2.33 6.66 -10.17
N THR A 27 1.32 7.20 -9.52
CA THR A 27 1.33 7.46 -8.08
C THR A 27 0.75 6.27 -7.32
N PRO A 28 1.48 5.69 -6.34
CA PRO A 28 0.92 4.61 -5.53
C PRO A 28 -0.33 5.11 -4.80
N ALA A 29 -1.37 4.30 -4.81
CA ALA A 29 -2.63 4.64 -4.17
C ALA A 29 -2.48 4.57 -2.65
N THR A 30 -2.83 5.65 -1.96
CA THR A 30 -2.92 5.64 -0.50
C THR A 30 -4.33 5.24 -0.09
N LYS A 31 -4.44 4.66 1.09
CA LYS A 31 -5.71 4.26 1.69
C LYS A 31 -5.76 4.69 3.15
N SER A 32 -6.96 4.86 3.66
CA SER A 32 -7.17 5.16 5.06
C SER A 32 -7.15 3.87 5.86
N PHE A 33 -6.29 3.83 6.86
CA PHE A 33 -6.17 2.67 7.73
C PHE A 33 -6.59 3.01 9.15
N ASN A 34 -7.21 2.05 9.80
CA ASN A 34 -7.53 2.13 11.22
C ASN A 34 -7.50 0.69 11.75
N VAL A 35 -6.29 0.21 12.03
CA VAL A 35 -6.06 -1.15 12.51
C VAL A 35 -5.54 -1.04 13.94
N PRO A 36 -6.27 -1.55 14.93
CA PRO A 36 -5.79 -1.54 16.32
C PRO A 36 -4.65 -2.52 16.52
N ALA A 37 -3.85 -2.30 17.55
CA ALA A 37 -2.82 -3.24 17.95
C ALA A 37 -3.50 -4.55 18.39
N ASP A 38 -3.04 -5.68 17.81
CA ASP A 38 -3.65 -6.98 18.07
C ASP A 38 -2.66 -8.07 17.72
N LEU A 39 -3.06 -9.31 17.93
CA LEU A 39 -2.31 -10.44 17.40
C LEU A 39 -2.21 -10.33 15.88
N ALA A 40 -1.05 -10.73 15.34
CA ALA A 40 -0.77 -10.53 13.92
C ALA A 40 -1.85 -11.14 13.03
N THR A 41 -2.36 -12.32 13.36
CA THR A 41 -3.40 -12.97 12.57
C THR A 41 -4.66 -12.12 12.46
N ASN A 42 -5.07 -11.48 13.55
CA ASN A 42 -6.26 -10.63 13.57
C ASN A 42 -5.99 -9.28 12.90
N ALA A 43 -4.85 -8.67 13.21
CA ALA A 43 -4.48 -7.37 12.65
C ALA A 43 -4.30 -7.44 11.14
N ILE A 44 -3.68 -8.50 10.64
CA ILE A 44 -3.48 -8.68 9.20
C ILE A 44 -4.80 -8.89 8.47
N LYS A 45 -5.75 -9.58 9.09
CA LYS A 45 -7.09 -9.71 8.50
C LYS A 45 -7.79 -8.36 8.35
N ALA A 46 -7.70 -7.52 9.39
CA ALA A 46 -8.27 -6.18 9.33
C ALA A 46 -7.56 -5.32 8.28
N PHE A 47 -6.25 -5.41 8.23
CA PHE A 47 -5.45 -4.72 7.22
C PHE A 47 -5.85 -5.13 5.80
N SER A 48 -5.95 -6.44 5.56
CA SER A 48 -6.31 -6.96 4.24
C SER A 48 -7.70 -6.49 3.81
N GLY A 49 -8.64 -6.47 4.75
CA GLY A 49 -10.00 -5.98 4.48
C GLY A 49 -10.03 -4.49 4.14
N GLN A 50 -9.21 -3.69 4.82
CA GLN A 50 -9.18 -2.24 4.59
C GLN A 50 -8.39 -1.87 3.33
N SER A 51 -7.31 -2.58 3.05
CA SER A 51 -6.45 -2.28 1.91
C SER A 51 -6.93 -2.91 0.61
N GLY A 52 -7.65 -4.02 0.69
CA GLY A 52 -7.97 -4.82 -0.47
C GLY A 52 -6.78 -5.59 -1.04
N VAL A 53 -5.66 -5.60 -0.33
CA VAL A 53 -4.42 -6.26 -0.76
C VAL A 53 -4.29 -7.59 -0.01
N GLU A 54 -3.96 -8.63 -0.76
CA GLU A 54 -3.70 -9.94 -0.17
C GLU A 54 -2.36 -9.94 0.56
N VAL A 55 -2.34 -10.51 1.76
CA VAL A 55 -1.13 -10.64 2.56
C VAL A 55 -0.87 -12.12 2.80
N LEU A 56 0.28 -12.60 2.35
CA LEU A 56 0.73 -13.96 2.61
C LEU A 56 1.61 -13.95 3.86
N MET A 57 1.28 -14.81 4.81
CA MET A 57 2.04 -14.90 6.05
C MET A 57 2.18 -16.36 6.47
N PRO A 58 3.42 -16.83 6.74
CA PRO A 58 3.61 -18.16 7.30
C PRO A 58 3.04 -18.19 8.71
N THR A 59 2.28 -19.23 9.03
CA THR A 59 1.63 -19.35 10.33
C THR A 59 2.66 -19.36 11.47
N ASP A 60 3.77 -20.03 11.27
CA ASP A 60 4.81 -20.13 12.30
C ASP A 60 5.51 -18.80 12.55
N ALA A 61 5.66 -17.97 11.51
CA ALA A 61 6.33 -16.69 11.63
C ALA A 61 5.51 -15.67 12.43
N VAL A 62 4.19 -15.73 12.34
CA VAL A 62 3.30 -14.74 12.99
C VAL A 62 2.71 -15.23 14.31
N LYS A 63 3.01 -16.47 14.70
CA LYS A 63 2.47 -17.06 15.92
C LYS A 63 2.94 -16.30 17.16
N GLY A 64 1.99 -15.81 17.95
CA GLY A 64 2.30 -15.08 19.16
C GLY A 64 2.79 -13.66 18.96
N VAL A 65 2.87 -13.19 17.72
CA VAL A 65 3.34 -11.85 17.40
C VAL A 65 2.18 -10.85 17.54
N ARG A 66 2.45 -9.74 18.19
CA ARG A 66 1.50 -8.63 18.27
C ARG A 66 1.98 -7.49 17.40
N THR A 67 1.06 -6.93 16.64
CA THR A 67 1.34 -5.79 15.76
C THR A 67 1.09 -4.47 16.48
N HIS A 68 1.65 -3.41 15.93
CA HIS A 68 1.36 -2.06 16.37
C HIS A 68 0.08 -1.54 15.72
N ALA A 69 -0.57 -0.59 16.37
CA ALA A 69 -1.72 0.10 15.80
C ALA A 69 -1.27 0.99 14.65
N VAL A 70 -2.10 1.05 13.61
CA VAL A 70 -1.88 1.91 12.45
C VAL A 70 -3.14 2.70 12.19
N ALA A 71 -3.01 4.01 12.10
CA ALA A 71 -4.12 4.91 11.77
C ALA A 71 -3.61 6.02 10.86
N GLY A 72 -4.40 6.36 9.86
CA GLY A 72 -4.08 7.44 8.95
C GLY A 72 -4.01 6.98 7.51
N GLU A 73 -3.68 7.92 6.64
CA GLU A 73 -3.62 7.69 5.21
C GLU A 73 -2.19 7.38 4.78
N MET A 74 -2.00 6.24 4.13
CA MET A 74 -0.69 5.79 3.69
C MET A 74 -0.84 4.67 2.66
N THR A 75 0.27 4.28 2.02
CA THR A 75 0.24 3.13 1.13
C THR A 75 0.09 1.84 1.94
N PRO A 76 -0.49 0.79 1.34
CA PRO A 76 -0.62 -0.50 2.04
C PRO A 76 0.71 -1.05 2.56
N ARG A 77 1.77 -0.92 1.76
CA ARG A 77 3.09 -1.38 2.19
C ARG A 77 3.58 -0.62 3.42
N ALA A 78 3.45 0.72 3.42
CA ALA A 78 3.88 1.54 4.55
C ALA A 78 3.09 1.21 5.82
N ALA A 79 1.78 0.97 5.67
CA ALA A 79 0.94 0.58 6.80
C ALA A 79 1.39 -0.74 7.40
N LEU A 80 1.64 -1.74 6.55
CA LEU A 80 2.08 -3.05 7.02
C LEU A 80 3.46 -2.98 7.68
N GLU A 81 4.37 -2.20 7.13
CA GLU A 81 5.69 -1.99 7.73
C GLU A 81 5.59 -1.39 9.13
N LYS A 82 4.68 -0.45 9.34
CA LYS A 82 4.43 0.12 10.66
C LYS A 82 3.86 -0.90 11.63
N MET A 83 2.96 -1.75 11.14
CA MET A 83 2.33 -2.77 11.99
C MET A 83 3.34 -3.76 12.54
N VAL A 84 4.33 -4.14 11.73
CA VAL A 84 5.29 -5.19 12.08
C VAL A 84 6.64 -4.65 12.55
N ALA A 85 6.78 -3.34 12.70
CA ALA A 85 8.03 -2.74 13.15
C ALA A 85 8.42 -3.29 14.51
N GLY A 86 9.67 -3.74 14.64
CA GLY A 86 10.19 -4.28 15.90
C GLY A 86 9.68 -5.66 16.28
N THR A 87 8.88 -6.31 15.42
CA THR A 87 8.35 -7.65 15.72
C THR A 87 9.24 -8.78 15.22
N GLY A 88 10.26 -8.47 14.44
CA GLY A 88 11.08 -9.47 13.78
C GLY A 88 10.51 -9.98 12.48
N LEU A 89 9.46 -9.35 11.98
CA LEU A 89 8.88 -9.67 10.68
C LEU A 89 9.33 -8.65 9.65
N THR A 90 9.52 -9.12 8.42
CA THR A 90 9.91 -8.30 7.26
C THR A 90 8.80 -8.33 6.23
N VAL A 91 8.50 -7.16 5.67
CA VAL A 91 7.51 -7.05 4.60
C VAL A 91 8.20 -7.26 3.26
N ILE A 92 7.63 -8.14 2.46
CA ILE A 92 8.04 -8.35 1.07
C ILE A 92 6.86 -8.06 0.17
N GLN A 93 7.15 -7.57 -1.03
CA GLN A 93 6.11 -7.25 -2.00
C GLN A 93 6.42 -7.93 -3.33
N ASP A 94 5.39 -8.57 -3.89
CA ASP A 94 5.47 -9.12 -5.24
C ASP A 94 5.22 -7.99 -6.24
N GLU A 95 6.21 -7.69 -7.06
CA GLU A 95 6.13 -6.62 -8.05
C GLU A 95 5.11 -6.90 -9.16
N LYS A 96 4.84 -8.17 -9.43
CA LYS A 96 3.93 -8.56 -10.50
C LYS A 96 2.46 -8.44 -10.12
N THR A 97 2.13 -8.85 -8.90
CA THR A 97 0.74 -8.89 -8.45
C THR A 97 0.40 -7.79 -7.45
N GLY A 98 1.42 -7.15 -6.85
CA GLY A 98 1.23 -6.17 -5.79
C GLY A 98 0.90 -6.80 -4.44
N ALA A 99 0.84 -8.12 -4.37
CA ALA A 99 0.57 -8.82 -3.11
C ALA A 99 1.70 -8.59 -2.11
N LEU A 100 1.34 -8.49 -0.84
CA LEU A 100 2.29 -8.31 0.24
C LEU A 100 2.51 -9.63 0.96
N GLY A 101 3.69 -9.80 1.53
CA GLY A 101 4.01 -10.97 2.32
C GLY A 101 4.77 -10.57 3.56
N LEU A 102 4.69 -11.44 4.56
CA LEU A 102 5.48 -11.32 5.78
C LEU A 102 6.34 -12.57 5.92
N ARG A 103 7.53 -12.36 6.41
CA ARG A 103 8.41 -13.48 6.76
C ARG A 103 9.26 -13.11 7.96
N ALA A 104 9.69 -14.12 8.68
CA ALA A 104 10.56 -13.90 9.83
C ALA A 104 11.93 -13.40 9.35
N ASP A 105 12.42 -12.35 10.00
CA ASP A 105 13.74 -11.82 9.74
C ASP A 105 14.78 -12.77 10.37
N PRO A 106 15.71 -13.35 9.60
CA PRO A 106 16.71 -14.24 10.16
C PRO A 106 17.60 -13.57 11.23
N ALA A 107 17.83 -12.25 11.08
CA ALA A 107 18.62 -11.51 12.05
C ALA A 107 17.88 -11.36 13.38
N ALA A 108 16.57 -11.17 13.34
CA ALA A 108 15.75 -11.07 14.54
C ALA A 108 15.63 -12.43 15.25
N ALA A 109 15.59 -13.52 14.50
CA ALA A 109 15.53 -14.86 15.06
C ALA A 109 16.80 -15.20 15.86
N LYS A 110 17.95 -14.68 15.42
CA LYS A 110 19.21 -14.87 16.16
C LYS A 110 19.26 -14.11 17.47
N ASN A 111 18.55 -12.98 17.55
CA ASN A 111 18.54 -12.14 18.74
C ASN A 111 17.48 -12.57 19.76
N ALA A 112 16.59 -13.48 19.38
CA ALA A 112 15.52 -13.95 20.25
C ALA A 112 16.01 -15.00 21.27
N ASP A 113 17.21 -15.47 21.12
CA ASP A 113 17.86 -16.38 22.05
C ASP A 113 18.64 -15.58 23.09
#